data_88d1983a949d872abd2d97c4e71d1a84
#
_entry.id   88d1983a949d872abd2d97c4e71d1a84
#
_cell.length_a   1.000
_cell.length_b   1.000
_cell.length_c   1.000
_cell.angle_alpha   90.00
_cell.angle_beta   90.00
_cell.angle_gamma   90.00
#
_symmetry.space_group_name_H-M   'P 1'
#
loop_
_entity.id
_entity.type
_entity.pdbx_description
1 polymer ?
#
loop_
_entity_poly.entity_id
_entity_poly.type
_entity_poly.pdbx_seq_one_letter_code
_entity_poly.pdbx_strand_id
1 'polypeptide(L)'
;MTRPIAIRPVGAVELVAVRFHPDGARDWLGAPLSTATDGRLDIVDRLRGVRPPAGDPEAQAKAMTDRLEALRLQQGWTVDPVVRAEVEAMMDDAPAAVRSSADQRALQRRFLDRVGVSPRMLRSVLRFRRVFDHALEPTPEAGGWLEAGLGAGYFDQPQMARDFRRFLGFTATEWAREQVELARAIASQTYKPGPPHLA
;
A
#
# COMPACT_ATOMS: atom_id res chain seq x y z
N MET A 1 -2.74 -4.11 5.87
CA MET A 1 -4.07 -3.79 6.44
C MET A 1 -5.11 -4.58 5.69
N THR A 2 -6.01 -5.24 6.39
CA THR A 2 -7.09 -6.05 5.80
C THR A 2 -8.47 -5.42 6.01
N ARG A 3 -8.51 -4.28 6.69
CA ARG A 3 -9.70 -3.47 6.99
C ARG A 3 -9.37 -1.97 6.93
N PRO A 4 -10.35 -1.08 6.72
CA PRO A 4 -10.14 0.35 6.66
C PRO A 4 -9.68 0.91 8.02
N ILE A 5 -8.82 1.92 7.97
CA ILE A 5 -8.42 2.71 9.14
C ILE A 5 -8.71 4.17 8.80
N ALA A 6 -9.56 4.83 9.60
CA ALA A 6 -9.82 6.25 9.45
C ALA A 6 -8.71 7.05 10.16
N ILE A 7 -8.08 7.96 9.43
CA ILE A 7 -7.15 8.95 9.96
C ILE A 7 -7.82 10.31 9.77
N ARG A 8 -7.98 11.05 10.87
CA ARG A 8 -8.54 12.42 10.84
C ARG A 8 -7.42 13.40 11.16
N PRO A 9 -6.87 14.07 10.18
CA PRO A 9 -5.89 15.13 10.42
C PRO A 9 -6.57 16.32 11.10
N VAL A 10 -5.85 17.01 11.99
CA VAL A 10 -6.30 18.24 12.66
C VAL A 10 -5.26 19.32 12.35
N GLY A 11 -5.71 20.42 11.75
CA GLY A 11 -4.82 21.51 11.31
C GLY A 11 -4.06 21.19 10.02
N ALA A 12 -3.00 21.94 9.75
CA ALA A 12 -2.10 21.67 8.62
C ALA A 12 -1.24 20.44 8.90
N VAL A 13 -1.21 19.50 7.96
CA VAL A 13 -0.45 18.25 8.08
C VAL A 13 0.51 18.16 6.91
N GLU A 14 1.80 18.07 7.22
CA GLU A 14 2.83 17.69 6.26
C GLU A 14 3.16 16.21 6.45
N LEU A 15 3.22 15.45 5.37
CA LEU A 15 3.51 14.01 5.40
C LEU A 15 4.69 13.69 4.50
N VAL A 16 5.72 13.13 5.11
CA VAL A 16 6.80 12.46 4.39
C VAL A 16 6.75 10.97 4.72
N ALA A 17 6.77 10.12 3.71
CA ALA A 17 6.63 8.68 3.88
C ALA A 17 7.62 7.90 3.02
N VAL A 18 8.09 6.79 3.54
CA VAL A 18 8.83 5.77 2.79
C VAL A 18 7.97 4.52 2.72
N ARG A 19 7.80 4.01 1.51
CA ARG A 19 7.10 2.75 1.28
C ARG A 19 8.10 1.62 1.11
N PHE A 20 8.03 0.66 2.01
CA PHE A 20 8.78 -0.59 1.84
C PHE A 20 8.18 -1.46 0.73
N HIS A 21 9.03 -2.27 0.10
CA HIS A 21 8.55 -3.44 -0.63
C HIS A 21 7.72 -4.32 0.33
N PRO A 22 6.70 -5.07 -0.14
CA PRO A 22 5.80 -5.82 0.76
C PRO A 22 6.50 -6.75 1.77
N ASP A 23 7.66 -7.33 1.42
CA ASP A 23 8.47 -8.17 2.30
C ASP A 23 9.66 -7.43 2.97
N GLY A 24 9.78 -6.11 2.79
CA GLY A 24 10.99 -5.33 3.14
C GLY A 24 11.03 -4.80 4.57
N ALA A 25 9.91 -4.70 5.27
CA ALA A 25 9.86 -4.01 6.57
C ALA A 25 10.11 -4.93 7.79
N ARG A 26 10.18 -6.24 7.60
CA ARG A 26 10.26 -7.22 8.69
C ARG A 26 11.50 -7.01 9.58
N ASP A 27 12.65 -6.85 8.98
CA ASP A 27 13.91 -6.73 9.72
C ASP A 27 14.04 -5.35 10.37
N TRP A 28 13.51 -4.29 9.75
CA TRP A 28 13.39 -2.98 10.37
C TRP A 28 12.48 -3.01 11.61
N LEU A 29 11.34 -3.70 11.52
CA LEU A 29 10.44 -3.86 12.67
C LEU A 29 11.01 -4.81 13.74
N GLY A 30 11.90 -5.73 13.37
CA GLY A 30 12.48 -6.71 14.29
C GLY A 30 11.47 -7.71 14.84
N ALA A 31 10.30 -7.84 14.20
CA ALA A 31 9.20 -8.74 14.59
C ALA A 31 8.44 -9.21 13.37
N PRO A 32 7.73 -10.35 13.43
CA PRO A 32 6.85 -10.79 12.35
C PRO A 32 5.86 -9.70 11.95
N LEU A 33 5.73 -9.41 10.64
CA LEU A 33 4.81 -8.36 10.18
C LEU A 33 3.33 -8.66 10.46
N SER A 34 2.98 -9.94 10.71
CA SER A 34 1.63 -10.31 11.18
C SER A 34 1.23 -9.64 12.50
N THR A 35 2.19 -9.28 13.34
CA THR A 35 1.92 -8.54 14.59
C THR A 35 1.48 -7.10 14.35
N ALA A 36 1.85 -6.54 13.19
CA ALA A 36 1.45 -5.20 12.76
C ALA A 36 0.15 -5.18 11.94
N THR A 37 -0.32 -6.34 11.48
CA THR A 37 -1.51 -6.43 10.63
C THR A 37 -2.75 -6.06 11.41
N ASP A 38 -3.49 -5.03 10.92
CA ASP A 38 -4.70 -4.47 11.54
C ASP A 38 -4.52 -4.05 13.01
N GLY A 39 -3.26 -3.99 13.48
CA GLY A 39 -2.86 -3.57 14.81
C GLY A 39 -2.23 -2.18 14.82
N ARG A 40 -1.80 -1.77 15.99
CA ARG A 40 -0.96 -0.59 16.21
C ARG A 40 0.34 -1.06 16.83
N LEU A 41 1.46 -0.61 16.26
CA LEU A 41 2.78 -0.78 16.84
C LEU A 41 3.31 0.58 17.27
N ASP A 42 3.89 0.64 18.44
CA ASP A 42 4.72 1.78 18.82
C ASP A 42 6.07 1.63 18.13
N ILE A 43 6.34 2.54 17.21
CA ILE A 43 7.58 2.59 16.43
C ILE A 43 8.40 3.85 16.70
N VAL A 44 8.05 4.61 17.75
CA VAL A 44 8.70 5.90 18.05
C VAL A 44 10.21 5.75 18.19
N ASP A 45 10.68 4.74 18.91
CA ASP A 45 12.12 4.52 19.09
C ASP A 45 12.82 4.14 17.79
N ARG A 46 12.14 3.39 16.92
CA ARG A 46 12.66 3.03 15.59
C ARG A 46 12.70 4.23 14.65
N LEU A 47 11.71 5.12 14.75
CA LEU A 47 11.65 6.35 13.97
C LEU A 47 12.74 7.35 14.38
N ARG A 48 13.20 7.37 15.65
CA ARG A 48 14.30 8.24 16.10
C ARG A 48 15.56 8.08 15.26
N GLY A 49 15.86 6.84 14.83
CA GLY A 49 17.02 6.53 13.98
C GLY A 49 16.86 6.93 12.51
N VAL A 50 15.64 7.14 12.03
CA VAL A 50 15.33 7.42 10.62
C VAL A 50 14.66 8.75 10.37
N ARG A 51 14.09 9.39 11.39
CA ARG A 51 13.41 10.69 11.25
C ARG A 51 14.41 11.76 10.79
N PRO A 52 14.18 12.40 9.65
CA PRO A 52 15.01 13.48 9.19
C PRO A 52 14.80 14.74 10.03
N PRO A 53 15.74 15.69 10.04
CA PRO A 53 15.50 17.04 10.58
C PRO A 53 14.38 17.72 9.78
N ALA A 54 13.76 18.75 10.37
CA ALA A 54 12.80 19.59 9.65
C ALA A 54 13.49 20.26 8.46
N GLY A 55 12.75 20.39 7.35
CA GLY A 55 13.28 20.97 6.12
C GLY A 55 12.35 20.71 4.95
N ASP A 56 12.86 20.92 3.76
CA ASP A 56 12.16 20.63 2.52
C ASP A 56 11.70 19.15 2.45
N PRO A 57 10.44 18.86 2.06
CA PRO A 57 9.89 17.51 2.04
C PRO A 57 10.69 16.53 1.17
N GLU A 58 11.23 16.96 0.03
CA GLU A 58 12.03 16.11 -0.85
C GLU A 58 13.36 15.74 -0.21
N ALA A 59 14.04 16.71 0.40
CA ALA A 59 15.27 16.47 1.16
C ALA A 59 15.02 15.56 2.37
N GLN A 60 13.89 15.71 3.04
CA GLN A 60 13.47 14.81 4.13
C GLN A 60 13.23 13.39 3.65
N ALA A 61 12.52 13.20 2.54
CA ALA A 61 12.26 11.89 1.95
C ALA A 61 13.57 11.18 1.56
N LYS A 62 14.50 11.92 0.93
CA LYS A 62 15.83 11.41 0.58
C LYS A 62 16.61 11.01 1.83
N ALA A 63 16.72 11.89 2.82
CA ALA A 63 17.45 11.60 4.05
C ALA A 63 16.88 10.39 4.81
N MET A 64 15.56 10.22 4.80
CA MET A 64 14.89 9.07 5.40
C MET A 64 15.24 7.77 4.67
N THR A 65 15.24 7.80 3.34
CA THR A 65 15.64 6.66 2.50
C THR A 65 17.10 6.28 2.71
N ASP A 66 18.01 7.26 2.68
CA ASP A 66 19.45 7.05 2.88
C ASP A 66 19.74 6.43 4.27
N ARG A 67 19.03 6.88 5.31
CA ARG A 67 19.17 6.32 6.67
C ARG A 67 18.65 4.89 6.79
N LEU A 68 17.51 4.59 6.16
CA LEU A 68 16.99 3.24 6.14
C LEU A 68 17.92 2.28 5.38
N GLU A 69 18.51 2.74 4.28
CA GLU A 69 19.48 1.95 3.52
C GLU A 69 20.76 1.72 4.31
N ALA A 70 21.26 2.72 5.01
CA ALA A 70 22.41 2.57 5.90
C ALA A 70 22.15 1.56 7.02
N LEU A 71 20.96 1.61 7.64
CA LEU A 71 20.53 0.64 8.65
C LEU A 71 20.42 -0.77 8.08
N ARG A 72 19.86 -0.92 6.87
CA ARG A 72 19.76 -2.20 6.18
C ARG A 72 21.14 -2.85 6.01
N LEU A 73 22.12 -2.08 5.56
CA LEU A 73 23.50 -2.55 5.38
C LEU A 73 24.16 -2.88 6.73
N GLN A 74 24.05 -1.98 7.70
CA GLN A 74 24.68 -2.13 9.02
C GLN A 74 24.13 -3.32 9.81
N GLN A 75 22.82 -3.57 9.73
CA GLN A 75 22.13 -4.62 10.48
C GLN A 75 22.00 -5.92 9.67
N GLY A 76 22.46 -5.95 8.42
CA GLY A 76 22.44 -7.13 7.58
C GLY A 76 21.03 -7.64 7.31
N TRP A 77 20.09 -6.74 6.98
CA TRP A 77 18.70 -7.17 6.68
C TRP A 77 18.66 -8.15 5.54
N THR A 78 17.90 -9.20 5.72
CA THR A 78 17.84 -10.32 4.81
C THR A 78 16.52 -10.33 4.04
N VAL A 79 16.58 -10.86 2.83
CA VAL A 79 15.41 -11.11 1.99
C VAL A 79 15.19 -12.61 1.96
N ASP A 80 13.93 -13.04 2.17
CA ASP A 80 13.56 -14.43 1.90
C ASP A 80 13.33 -14.60 0.39
N PRO A 81 14.20 -15.31 -0.34
CA PRO A 81 14.13 -15.36 -1.80
C PRO A 81 12.84 -16.01 -2.31
N VAL A 82 12.23 -16.91 -1.54
CA VAL A 82 10.97 -17.56 -1.91
C VAL A 82 9.80 -16.57 -1.79
N VAL A 83 9.78 -15.79 -0.71
CA VAL A 83 8.76 -14.75 -0.50
C VAL A 83 8.92 -13.64 -1.52
N ARG A 84 10.17 -13.18 -1.75
CA ARG A 84 10.48 -12.13 -2.73
C ARG A 84 9.98 -12.50 -4.12
N ALA A 85 10.37 -13.66 -4.63
CA ALA A 85 9.96 -14.13 -5.95
C ALA A 85 8.42 -14.24 -6.08
N GLU A 86 7.73 -14.72 -5.03
CA GLU A 86 6.27 -14.80 -5.06
C GLU A 86 5.61 -13.40 -5.02
N VAL A 87 6.16 -12.45 -4.26
CA VAL A 87 5.66 -11.07 -4.22
C VAL A 87 5.86 -10.39 -5.57
N GLU A 88 7.03 -10.51 -6.18
CA GLU A 88 7.32 -9.95 -7.50
C GLU A 88 6.36 -10.54 -8.56
N ALA A 89 6.20 -11.86 -8.59
CA ALA A 89 5.24 -12.51 -9.48
C ALA A 89 3.80 -12.00 -9.30
N MET A 90 3.39 -11.70 -8.04
CA MET A 90 2.08 -11.11 -7.77
C MET A 90 2.00 -9.65 -8.23
N MET A 91 3.07 -8.87 -8.11
CA MET A 91 3.11 -7.48 -8.58
C MET A 91 3.02 -7.41 -10.11
N ASP A 92 3.64 -8.37 -10.80
CA ASP A 92 3.61 -8.53 -12.27
C ASP A 92 2.35 -9.24 -12.78
N ASP A 93 1.37 -9.50 -11.89
CA ASP A 93 0.11 -10.20 -12.18
C ASP A 93 0.27 -11.63 -12.71
N ALA A 94 1.40 -12.25 -12.43
CA ALA A 94 1.61 -13.63 -12.83
C ALA A 94 0.65 -14.60 -12.13
N PRO A 95 0.19 -15.67 -12.81
CA PRO A 95 -0.67 -16.66 -12.22
C PRO A 95 -0.01 -17.34 -11.03
N ALA A 96 -0.82 -17.79 -10.06
CA ALA A 96 -0.31 -18.53 -8.91
C ALA A 96 0.35 -19.83 -9.35
N ALA A 97 1.58 -20.06 -8.90
CA ALA A 97 2.25 -21.34 -9.12
C ALA A 97 1.50 -22.49 -8.44
N VAL A 98 1.41 -23.60 -9.12
CA VAL A 98 0.85 -24.85 -8.54
C VAL A 98 1.85 -25.39 -7.52
N ARG A 99 1.39 -25.62 -6.30
CA ARG A 99 2.22 -26.12 -5.19
C ARG A 99 1.52 -27.26 -4.45
N SER A 100 2.30 -28.13 -3.83
CA SER A 100 1.76 -29.12 -2.89
C SER A 100 1.12 -28.43 -1.67
N SER A 101 0.26 -29.12 -0.95
CA SER A 101 -0.36 -28.58 0.27
C SER A 101 0.67 -28.28 1.38
N ALA A 102 1.77 -29.03 1.42
CA ALA A 102 2.87 -28.76 2.36
C ALA A 102 3.61 -27.47 2.01
N ASP A 103 3.94 -27.24 0.73
CA ASP A 103 4.61 -26.05 0.25
C ASP A 103 3.72 -24.82 0.42
N GLN A 104 2.40 -24.94 0.20
CA GLN A 104 1.44 -23.85 0.43
C GLN A 104 1.43 -23.42 1.90
N ARG A 105 1.43 -24.38 2.85
CA ARG A 105 1.48 -24.06 4.28
C ARG A 105 2.82 -23.43 4.68
N ALA A 106 3.93 -23.92 4.13
CA ALA A 106 5.25 -23.34 4.36
C ALA A 106 5.32 -21.90 3.85
N LEU A 107 4.86 -21.65 2.63
CA LEU A 107 4.79 -20.31 2.04
C LEU A 107 3.90 -19.38 2.88
N GLN A 108 2.74 -19.84 3.33
CA GLN A 108 1.83 -19.03 4.16
C GLN A 108 2.50 -18.60 5.47
N ARG A 109 3.26 -19.48 6.15
CA ARG A 109 3.98 -19.08 7.38
C ARG A 109 5.04 -18.02 7.09
N ARG A 110 5.83 -18.18 6.01
CA ARG A 110 6.83 -17.19 5.59
C ARG A 110 6.18 -15.84 5.24
N PHE A 111 5.04 -15.85 4.55
CA PHE A 111 4.28 -14.64 4.23
C PHE A 111 3.77 -13.93 5.48
N LEU A 112 3.25 -14.66 6.46
CA LEU A 112 2.82 -14.05 7.74
C LEU A 112 3.98 -13.41 8.49
N ASP A 113 5.17 -14.00 8.45
CA ASP A 113 6.36 -13.40 9.04
C ASP A 113 6.85 -12.18 8.24
N ARG A 114 7.05 -12.30 6.93
CA ARG A 114 7.74 -11.31 6.09
C ARG A 114 6.84 -10.24 5.50
N VAL A 115 5.56 -10.54 5.25
CA VAL A 115 4.59 -9.65 4.59
C VAL A 115 3.45 -9.23 5.54
N GLY A 116 3.20 -10.02 6.58
CA GLY A 116 2.15 -9.79 7.56
C GLY A 116 0.77 -10.31 7.16
N VAL A 117 0.59 -10.73 5.91
CA VAL A 117 -0.68 -11.26 5.40
C VAL A 117 -0.44 -12.53 4.59
N SER A 118 -1.49 -13.31 4.33
CA SER A 118 -1.37 -14.50 3.48
C SER A 118 -1.13 -14.14 2.01
N PRO A 119 -0.56 -15.05 1.19
CA PRO A 119 -0.41 -14.83 -0.27
C PRO A 119 -1.73 -14.45 -0.95
N ARG A 120 -2.82 -15.12 -0.59
CA ARG A 120 -4.16 -14.83 -1.12
C ARG A 120 -4.62 -13.41 -0.78
N MET A 121 -4.32 -12.94 0.44
CA MET A 121 -4.67 -11.59 0.86
C MET A 121 -3.85 -10.55 0.10
N LEU A 122 -2.54 -10.75 -0.05
CA LEU A 122 -1.71 -9.83 -0.81
C LEU A 122 -2.20 -9.71 -2.26
N ARG A 123 -2.54 -10.82 -2.92
CA ARG A 123 -3.13 -10.79 -4.27
C ARG A 123 -4.43 -9.97 -4.32
N SER A 124 -5.30 -10.09 -3.31
CA SER A 124 -6.52 -9.26 -3.24
C SER A 124 -6.18 -7.77 -3.09
N VAL A 125 -5.20 -7.43 -2.26
CA VAL A 125 -4.76 -6.03 -2.07
C VAL A 125 -4.16 -5.46 -3.35
N LEU A 126 -3.28 -6.20 -4.02
CA LEU A 126 -2.65 -5.75 -5.27
C LEU A 126 -3.68 -5.59 -6.39
N ARG A 127 -4.58 -6.56 -6.56
CA ARG A 127 -5.69 -6.46 -7.51
C ARG A 127 -6.56 -5.24 -7.22
N PHE A 128 -6.93 -5.04 -5.95
CA PHE A 128 -7.72 -3.88 -5.54
C PHE A 128 -7.02 -2.56 -5.86
N ARG A 129 -5.70 -2.49 -5.62
CA ARG A 129 -4.90 -1.30 -5.95
C ARG A 129 -4.94 -0.97 -7.45
N ARG A 130 -4.85 -1.98 -8.33
CA ARG A 130 -4.91 -1.76 -9.78
C ARG A 130 -6.22 -1.09 -10.23
N VAL A 131 -7.35 -1.35 -9.53
CA VAL A 131 -8.60 -0.63 -9.84
C VAL A 131 -8.43 0.87 -9.68
N PHE A 132 -7.68 1.31 -8.66
CA PHE A 132 -7.41 2.74 -8.45
C PHE A 132 -6.43 3.29 -9.46
N ASP A 133 -5.41 2.53 -9.81
CA ASP A 133 -4.45 2.95 -10.84
C ASP A 133 -5.16 3.20 -12.18
N HIS A 134 -6.19 2.41 -12.50
CA HIS A 134 -7.07 2.66 -13.66
C HIS A 134 -8.12 3.75 -13.44
N ALA A 135 -8.60 3.93 -12.22
CA ALA A 135 -9.64 4.91 -11.90
C ALA A 135 -9.11 6.34 -11.70
N LEU A 136 -7.80 6.50 -11.51
CA LEU A 136 -7.14 7.81 -11.42
C LEU A 136 -6.87 8.44 -12.79
N GLU A 137 -7.12 7.74 -13.88
CA GLU A 137 -7.18 8.34 -15.20
C GLU A 137 -8.41 9.25 -15.31
N PRO A 138 -8.31 10.44 -15.95
CA PRO A 138 -9.35 11.44 -15.92
C PRO A 138 -10.66 10.91 -16.52
N THR A 139 -11.65 10.83 -15.67
CA THR A 139 -13.05 10.47 -15.90
C THR A 139 -13.38 9.00 -16.18
N PRO A 140 -13.66 8.20 -15.15
CA PRO A 140 -14.53 7.06 -15.37
C PRO A 140 -15.98 7.59 -15.44
N GLU A 141 -16.56 7.65 -16.62
CA GLU A 141 -18.01 7.67 -16.79
C GLU A 141 -18.62 6.51 -15.97
N ALA A 142 -19.90 6.55 -15.66
CA ALA A 142 -20.55 5.59 -14.75
C ALA A 142 -20.35 4.08 -15.10
N GLY A 143 -19.83 3.74 -16.29
CA GLY A 143 -19.38 2.41 -16.70
C GLY A 143 -17.91 2.08 -16.37
N GLY A 144 -17.09 3.08 -16.10
CA GLY A 144 -15.63 2.93 -15.96
C GLY A 144 -15.18 2.03 -14.80
N TRP A 145 -15.96 1.91 -13.73
CA TRP A 145 -15.64 1.02 -12.61
C TRP A 145 -15.71 -0.47 -12.96
N LEU A 146 -16.66 -0.86 -13.82
CA LEU A 146 -16.74 -2.24 -14.26
C LEU A 146 -15.54 -2.58 -15.18
N GLU A 147 -15.24 -1.70 -16.10
CA GLU A 147 -14.09 -1.85 -17.02
C GLU A 147 -12.77 -1.85 -16.26
N ALA A 148 -12.56 -0.89 -15.36
CA ALA A 148 -11.40 -0.85 -14.46
C ALA A 148 -11.29 -2.12 -13.61
N GLY A 149 -12.40 -2.65 -13.12
CA GLY A 149 -12.44 -3.90 -12.37
C GLY A 149 -12.04 -5.11 -13.20
N LEU A 150 -12.55 -5.23 -14.42
CA LEU A 150 -12.18 -6.30 -15.34
C LEU A 150 -10.70 -6.21 -15.74
N GLY A 151 -10.20 -5.00 -16.06
CA GLY A 151 -8.79 -4.75 -16.35
C GLY A 151 -7.86 -5.05 -15.16
N ALA A 152 -8.34 -4.85 -13.93
CA ALA A 152 -7.62 -5.20 -12.70
C ALA A 152 -7.68 -6.70 -12.34
N GLY A 153 -8.36 -7.55 -13.12
CA GLY A 153 -8.45 -8.98 -12.91
C GLY A 153 -9.57 -9.40 -11.95
N TYR A 154 -10.65 -8.61 -11.81
CA TYR A 154 -11.89 -9.06 -11.16
C TYR A 154 -12.70 -9.90 -12.12
N PHE A 155 -13.26 -10.98 -11.60
CA PHE A 155 -14.12 -11.86 -12.37
C PHE A 155 -15.54 -11.30 -12.52
N ASP A 156 -16.04 -10.65 -11.47
CA ASP A 156 -17.38 -10.09 -11.42
C ASP A 156 -17.46 -8.82 -10.53
N GLN A 157 -18.51 -8.03 -10.77
CA GLN A 157 -18.79 -6.84 -9.98
C GLN A 157 -19.04 -7.13 -8.49
N PRO A 158 -19.74 -8.19 -8.08
CA PRO A 158 -19.89 -8.55 -6.68
C PRO A 158 -18.57 -8.81 -5.95
N GLN A 159 -17.57 -9.41 -6.62
CA GLN A 159 -16.26 -9.62 -6.04
C GLN A 159 -15.54 -8.27 -5.78
N MET A 160 -15.57 -7.38 -6.76
CA MET A 160 -15.04 -6.03 -6.62
C MET A 160 -15.73 -5.26 -5.49
N ALA A 161 -17.06 -5.29 -5.43
CA ALA A 161 -17.84 -4.61 -4.40
C ALA A 161 -17.52 -5.13 -2.98
N ARG A 162 -17.25 -6.44 -2.83
CA ARG A 162 -16.80 -7.01 -1.54
C ARG A 162 -15.43 -6.49 -1.14
N ASP A 163 -14.48 -6.39 -2.07
CA ASP A 163 -13.14 -5.87 -1.80
C ASP A 163 -13.18 -4.36 -1.49
N PHE A 164 -14.02 -3.55 -2.17
CA PHE A 164 -14.25 -2.15 -1.84
C PHE A 164 -14.73 -1.98 -0.40
N ARG A 165 -15.78 -2.68 0.00
CA ARG A 165 -16.28 -2.64 1.38
C ARG A 165 -15.26 -3.12 2.39
N ARG A 166 -14.47 -4.15 2.04
CA ARG A 166 -13.44 -4.70 2.91
C ARG A 166 -12.30 -3.73 3.14
N PHE A 167 -11.77 -3.09 2.09
CA PHE A 167 -10.55 -2.29 2.17
C PHE A 167 -10.81 -0.81 2.46
N LEU A 168 -11.94 -0.27 2.00
CA LEU A 168 -12.29 1.14 2.21
C LEU A 168 -13.46 1.35 3.17
N GLY A 169 -14.31 0.36 3.38
CA GLY A 169 -15.57 0.51 4.11
C GLY A 169 -16.71 1.07 3.27
N PHE A 170 -16.49 1.36 1.99
CA PHE A 170 -17.42 1.99 1.06
C PHE A 170 -17.65 1.11 -0.17
N THR A 171 -18.68 1.41 -0.93
CA THR A 171 -18.83 0.92 -2.31
C THR A 171 -18.01 1.78 -3.27
N ALA A 172 -17.75 1.29 -4.49
CA ALA A 172 -17.06 2.08 -5.52
C ALA A 172 -17.83 3.39 -5.83
N THR A 173 -19.16 3.34 -5.88
CA THR A 173 -20.01 4.50 -6.14
C THR A 173 -19.95 5.54 -5.00
N GLU A 174 -20.01 5.08 -3.74
CA GLU A 174 -19.88 5.96 -2.57
C GLU A 174 -18.51 6.62 -2.54
N TRP A 175 -17.45 5.85 -2.78
CA TRP A 175 -16.09 6.38 -2.85
C TRP A 175 -15.95 7.44 -3.98
N ALA A 176 -16.45 7.15 -5.19
CA ALA A 176 -16.39 8.11 -6.31
C ALA A 176 -17.12 9.42 -5.96
N ARG A 177 -18.27 9.36 -5.31
CA ARG A 177 -19.02 10.54 -4.87
C ARG A 177 -18.22 11.37 -3.86
N GLU A 178 -17.59 10.73 -2.87
CA GLU A 178 -16.74 11.41 -1.89
C GLU A 178 -15.53 12.08 -2.55
N GLN A 179 -14.91 11.45 -3.57
CA GLN A 179 -13.80 12.06 -4.30
C GLN A 179 -14.24 13.31 -5.07
N VAL A 180 -15.41 13.28 -5.69
CA VAL A 180 -15.97 14.48 -6.37
C VAL A 180 -16.26 15.60 -5.38
N GLU A 181 -16.81 15.30 -4.21
CA GLU A 181 -17.07 16.29 -3.17
C GLU A 181 -15.75 16.86 -2.63
N LEU A 182 -14.75 16.02 -2.38
CA LEU A 182 -13.43 16.46 -1.95
C LEU A 182 -12.76 17.36 -3.01
N ALA A 183 -12.79 16.96 -4.28
CA ALA A 183 -12.25 17.76 -5.38
C ALA A 183 -12.93 19.14 -5.49
N ARG A 184 -14.26 19.20 -5.32
CA ARG A 184 -15.01 20.47 -5.28
C ARG A 184 -14.60 21.32 -4.08
N ALA A 185 -14.44 20.72 -2.90
CA ALA A 185 -14.01 21.42 -1.69
C ALA A 185 -12.60 22.01 -1.86
N ILE A 186 -11.66 21.26 -2.45
CA ILE A 186 -10.29 21.71 -2.75
C ILE A 186 -10.32 22.85 -3.78
N ALA A 187 -11.09 22.72 -4.87
CA ALA A 187 -11.20 23.74 -5.90
C ALA A 187 -11.80 25.06 -5.37
N SER A 188 -12.71 24.97 -4.40
CA SER A 188 -13.30 26.16 -3.74
C SER A 188 -12.34 26.88 -2.80
N GLN A 189 -11.27 26.22 -2.34
CA GLN A 189 -10.21 26.77 -1.47
C GLN A 189 -9.03 27.29 -2.29
N THR A 190 -9.23 28.04 -3.35
CA THR A 190 -8.22 28.73 -4.17
C THR A 190 -6.83 28.04 -4.13
N TYR A 191 -6.74 26.83 -4.63
CA TYR A 191 -5.46 26.14 -4.80
C TYR A 191 -4.64 26.90 -5.86
N LYS A 192 -3.53 27.51 -5.44
CA LYS A 192 -2.51 28.00 -6.37
C LYS A 192 -1.58 26.81 -6.65
N PRO A 193 -1.62 26.24 -7.86
CA PRO A 193 -0.64 25.22 -8.22
C PRO A 193 0.76 25.83 -8.15
N GLY A 194 1.66 25.17 -7.43
CA GLY A 194 3.07 25.47 -7.54
C GLY A 194 3.55 25.21 -8.99
N PRO A 195 4.70 25.78 -9.40
CA PRO A 195 5.24 25.55 -10.73
C PRO A 195 5.39 24.06 -11.01
N PRO A 196 5.12 23.61 -12.26
CA PRO A 196 5.27 22.20 -12.62
C PRO A 196 6.71 21.78 -12.40
N HIS A 197 6.90 20.73 -11.61
CA HIS A 197 8.21 20.11 -11.48
C HIS A 197 8.57 19.50 -12.83
N LEU A 198 9.59 20.09 -13.46
CA LEU A 198 10.21 19.55 -14.66
C LEU A 198 10.83 18.18 -14.36
N ALA A 199 10.60 17.25 -15.28
CA ALA A 199 11.11 15.88 -15.29
C ALA A 199 12.64 15.79 -15.20
#